data_895f3adead0a9ab0c38e42f793d3d1cd
#
_entry.id   895f3adead0a9ab0c38e42f793d3d1cd
#
_cell.length_a   1.000
_cell.length_b   1.000
_cell.length_c   1.000
_cell.angle_alpha   90.00
_cell.angle_beta   90.00
_cell.angle_gamma   90.00
#
_symmetry.space_group_name_H-M   'P 1'
#
loop_
_entity.id
_entity.type
_entity.pdbx_description
1 polymer ?
#
loop_
_entity_poly.entity_id
_entity_poly.type
_entity_poly.pdbx_seq_one_letter_code
_entity_poly.pdbx_strand_id
1 'polypeptide(L)'
;MEVRDPRNLSDSEAAEIRRVCGIANMAVYSSPLAGVADKNIARRLGAQLGLAHLHANPLADEDGISSLEVTPQKSARGYIPYTNRRLLWHTDGYYNPPQQRIGAFILHCVRPAAAGGENRLLDPEIAYILLRDADPEYVKALSARDAMTIPANEEDAAAARPAQTGPVFATDAGTLHMRYTARTRSIEWRQNEATRAAVDFLGRILAGDSPHVFQLRLSAGQGIVCNNVLHDRSAFTDDPASGLNRLVYRARYTDRVVNA
;
A
#
# COMPACT_ATOMS: atom_id res chain seq x y z
N MET A 1 -5.45 16.12 -7.45
CA MET A 1 -6.69 16.87 -7.67
C MET A 1 -7.14 17.53 -6.37
N GLU A 2 -7.85 18.65 -6.47
CA GLU A 2 -8.49 19.29 -5.31
C GLU A 2 -9.83 18.62 -4.99
N VAL A 3 -10.11 18.39 -3.70
CA VAL A 3 -11.35 17.83 -3.19
C VAL A 3 -11.87 18.76 -2.08
N ARG A 4 -13.13 19.17 -2.16
CA ARG A 4 -13.71 20.11 -1.21
C ARG A 4 -13.90 19.51 0.18
N ASP A 5 -14.47 18.30 0.26
CA ASP A 5 -14.59 17.52 1.49
C ASP A 5 -14.57 16.01 1.15
N PRO A 6 -13.50 15.29 1.49
CA PRO A 6 -13.40 13.87 1.18
C PRO A 6 -14.47 13.02 1.90
N ARG A 7 -15.15 13.55 2.91
CA ARG A 7 -16.29 12.87 3.56
C ARG A 7 -17.59 13.00 2.75
N ASN A 8 -17.64 13.95 1.79
CA ASN A 8 -18.82 14.22 1.00
C ASN A 8 -18.41 14.74 -0.40
N LEU A 9 -17.90 13.81 -1.23
CA LEU A 9 -17.50 14.12 -2.60
C LEU A 9 -18.72 14.54 -3.44
N SER A 10 -18.52 15.48 -4.33
CA SER A 10 -19.43 15.66 -5.46
C SER A 10 -19.31 14.48 -6.43
N ASP A 11 -20.32 14.28 -7.27
CA ASP A 11 -20.30 13.23 -8.31
C ASP A 11 -19.08 13.39 -9.24
N SER A 12 -18.72 14.63 -9.58
CA SER A 12 -17.57 14.93 -10.43
C SER A 12 -16.23 14.60 -9.75
N GLU A 13 -16.06 14.88 -8.46
CA GLU A 13 -14.86 14.52 -7.70
C GLU A 13 -14.74 13.00 -7.59
N ALA A 14 -15.83 12.30 -7.29
CA ALA A 14 -15.84 10.84 -7.20
C ALA A 14 -15.54 10.20 -8.57
N ALA A 15 -16.13 10.69 -9.64
CA ALA A 15 -15.88 10.22 -11.01
C ALA A 15 -14.42 10.44 -11.41
N GLU A 16 -13.84 11.59 -11.09
CA GLU A 16 -12.44 11.88 -11.42
C GLU A 16 -11.46 10.99 -10.66
N ILE A 17 -11.69 10.74 -9.35
CA ILE A 17 -10.86 9.78 -8.58
C ILE A 17 -10.93 8.39 -9.22
N ARG A 18 -12.14 7.91 -9.56
CA ARG A 18 -12.31 6.60 -10.22
C ARG A 18 -11.61 6.55 -11.58
N ARG A 19 -11.77 7.60 -12.39
CA ARG A 19 -11.11 7.72 -13.69
C ARG A 19 -9.58 7.63 -13.56
N VAL A 20 -8.99 8.39 -12.64
CA VAL A 20 -7.53 8.40 -12.42
C VAL A 20 -7.06 7.05 -11.88
N CYS A 21 -7.77 6.44 -10.92
CA CYS A 21 -7.49 5.10 -10.44
C CYS A 21 -7.63 4.03 -11.56
N GLY A 22 -8.55 4.21 -12.50
CA GLY A 22 -8.71 3.33 -13.65
C GLY A 22 -7.56 3.41 -14.66
N ILE A 23 -6.81 4.52 -14.68
CA ILE A 23 -5.68 4.73 -15.61
C ILE A 23 -4.34 4.38 -14.96
N ALA A 24 -4.13 4.73 -13.70
CA ALA A 24 -2.83 4.67 -13.03
C ALA A 24 -2.86 3.85 -11.71
N ASN A 25 -3.96 3.17 -11.43
CA ASN A 25 -4.18 2.44 -10.17
C ASN A 25 -4.01 3.27 -8.89
N MET A 26 -3.86 4.59 -9.00
CA MET A 26 -3.71 5.51 -7.86
C MET A 26 -4.15 6.92 -8.21
N ALA A 27 -4.72 7.62 -7.23
CA ALA A 27 -5.06 9.04 -7.30
C ALA A 27 -4.59 9.76 -6.04
N VAL A 28 -4.04 10.96 -6.21
CA VAL A 28 -3.67 11.84 -5.09
C VAL A 28 -4.68 12.97 -5.01
N TYR A 29 -5.18 13.23 -3.81
CA TYR A 29 -6.08 14.36 -3.56
C TYR A 29 -5.51 15.30 -2.51
N SER A 30 -5.94 16.56 -2.55
CA SER A 30 -5.75 17.55 -1.50
C SER A 30 -7.09 18.13 -1.07
N SER A 31 -7.23 18.43 0.21
CA SER A 31 -8.44 18.99 0.79
C SER A 31 -8.09 20.06 1.82
N PRO A 32 -9.03 20.97 2.15
CA PRO A 32 -8.83 21.99 3.18
C PRO A 32 -8.85 21.43 4.62
N LEU A 33 -9.01 20.12 4.80
CA LEU A 33 -9.08 19.46 6.11
C LEU A 33 -7.70 19.21 6.73
N ALA A 34 -6.76 20.14 6.56
CA ALA A 34 -5.44 20.06 7.17
C ALA A 34 -5.54 20.01 8.73
N GLY A 35 -4.87 19.05 9.35
CA GLY A 35 -4.86 18.88 10.80
C GLY A 35 -6.14 18.28 11.40
N VAL A 36 -7.17 18.00 10.61
CA VAL A 36 -8.42 17.42 11.10
C VAL A 36 -8.24 15.92 11.38
N ALA A 37 -8.23 15.57 12.67
CA ALA A 37 -8.08 14.18 13.14
C ALA A 37 -9.44 13.46 13.16
N ASP A 38 -9.99 13.17 11.97
CA ASP A 38 -11.27 12.47 11.80
C ASP A 38 -11.09 11.25 10.87
N LYS A 39 -11.16 10.04 11.43
CA LYS A 39 -11.04 8.78 10.67
C LYS A 39 -12.20 8.56 9.70
N ASN A 40 -13.34 9.24 9.88
CA ASN A 40 -14.44 9.20 8.93
C ASN A 40 -14.03 9.75 7.56
N ILE A 41 -12.97 10.54 7.48
CA ILE A 41 -12.41 10.99 6.19
C ILE A 41 -12.06 9.76 5.33
N ALA A 42 -11.25 8.84 5.83
CA ALA A 42 -10.86 7.65 5.07
C ALA A 42 -12.04 6.69 4.84
N ARG A 43 -12.92 6.52 5.85
CA ARG A 43 -14.09 5.62 5.77
C ARG A 43 -15.10 6.10 4.73
N ARG A 44 -15.53 7.37 4.80
CA ARG A 44 -16.55 7.93 3.92
C ARG A 44 -16.04 8.10 2.50
N LEU A 45 -14.76 8.48 2.34
CA LEU A 45 -14.11 8.52 1.04
C LEU A 45 -14.17 7.13 0.37
N GLY A 46 -13.79 6.08 1.09
CA GLY A 46 -13.87 4.70 0.59
C GLY A 46 -15.29 4.32 0.17
N ALA A 47 -16.27 4.54 1.02
CA ALA A 47 -17.67 4.19 0.73
C ALA A 47 -18.19 4.88 -0.55
N GLN A 48 -17.86 6.15 -0.78
CA GLN A 48 -18.25 6.91 -1.96
C GLN A 48 -17.54 6.41 -3.24
N LEU A 49 -16.44 5.70 -3.11
CA LEU A 49 -15.70 5.09 -4.22
C LEU A 49 -16.05 3.60 -4.44
N GLY A 50 -17.05 3.07 -3.71
CA GLY A 50 -17.50 1.70 -3.81
C GLY A 50 -16.70 0.70 -2.96
N LEU A 51 -15.86 1.18 -2.02
CA LEU A 51 -15.09 0.35 -1.12
C LEU A 51 -15.91 0.05 0.15
N ALA A 52 -16.57 -1.11 0.20
CA ALA A 52 -17.51 -1.49 1.25
C ALA A 52 -16.88 -2.40 2.32
N HIS A 53 -15.92 -3.26 1.94
CA HIS A 53 -15.39 -4.31 2.81
C HIS A 53 -14.03 -3.92 3.39
N LEU A 54 -14.09 -3.19 4.52
CA LEU A 54 -12.89 -2.78 5.26
C LEU A 54 -12.17 -4.00 5.84
N HIS A 55 -10.87 -4.09 5.62
CA HIS A 55 -10.01 -5.14 6.16
C HIS A 55 -9.17 -4.58 7.31
N ALA A 56 -9.57 -4.89 8.54
CA ALA A 56 -8.78 -4.56 9.73
C ALA A 56 -7.50 -5.42 9.79
N ASN A 57 -6.36 -4.80 10.07
CA ASN A 57 -5.15 -5.54 10.42
C ASN A 57 -5.09 -5.75 11.95
N PRO A 58 -4.26 -6.69 12.45
CA PRO A 58 -4.18 -6.99 13.90
C PRO A 58 -3.81 -5.79 14.78
N LEU A 59 -3.26 -4.71 14.22
CA LEU A 59 -2.90 -3.48 14.91
C LEU A 59 -3.71 -2.26 14.43
N ALA A 60 -4.79 -2.50 13.67
CA ALA A 60 -5.76 -1.45 13.41
C ALA A 60 -6.44 -1.04 14.72
N ASP A 61 -6.91 0.18 14.77
CA ASP A 61 -7.71 0.63 15.89
C ASP A 61 -9.08 -0.08 15.85
N GLU A 62 -9.88 0.01 16.90
CA GLU A 62 -11.16 -0.74 17.04
C GLU A 62 -12.13 -0.51 15.87
N ASP A 63 -12.02 0.63 15.19
CA ASP A 63 -12.82 0.97 14.02
C ASP A 63 -12.30 0.37 12.70
N GLY A 64 -11.22 -0.41 12.74
CA GLY A 64 -10.59 -1.05 11.57
C GLY A 64 -9.67 -0.13 10.76
N ILE A 65 -9.56 1.16 11.11
CA ILE A 65 -8.69 2.13 10.46
C ILE A 65 -7.42 2.28 11.30
N SER A 66 -6.26 2.20 10.65
CA SER A 66 -4.97 2.32 11.31
C SER A 66 -4.56 3.78 11.49
N SER A 67 -4.27 4.19 12.72
CA SER A 67 -3.52 5.43 12.99
C SER A 67 -2.03 5.13 12.88
N LEU A 68 -1.42 5.51 11.76
CA LEU A 68 0.02 5.34 11.51
C LEU A 68 0.78 6.50 12.14
N GLU A 69 1.10 6.33 13.41
CA GLU A 69 1.89 7.24 14.24
C GLU A 69 2.87 6.45 15.11
N VAL A 70 3.90 7.11 15.59
CA VAL A 70 4.88 6.52 16.51
C VAL A 70 4.36 6.67 17.93
N THR A 71 3.92 5.57 18.54
CA THR A 71 3.56 5.52 19.96
C THR A 71 4.43 4.48 20.66
N PRO A 72 4.75 4.66 21.97
CA PRO A 72 5.53 3.68 22.71
C PRO A 72 4.97 2.26 22.63
N GLN A 73 3.65 2.09 22.74
CA GLN A 73 2.96 0.80 22.74
C GLN A 73 3.04 0.10 21.37
N LYS A 74 2.84 0.83 20.26
CA LYS A 74 2.89 0.28 18.90
C LYS A 74 4.33 0.05 18.44
N SER A 75 5.25 0.96 18.82
CA SER A 75 6.67 0.86 18.48
C SER A 75 7.37 -0.31 19.18
N ALA A 76 6.99 -0.60 20.42
CA ALA A 76 7.54 -1.73 21.20
C ALA A 76 7.28 -3.09 20.55
N ARG A 77 6.21 -3.21 19.74
CA ARG A 77 5.90 -4.43 18.97
C ARG A 77 6.74 -4.58 17.68
N GLY A 78 7.57 -3.60 17.33
CA GLY A 78 8.49 -3.66 16.19
C GLY A 78 7.83 -3.63 14.80
N TYR A 79 6.53 -3.37 14.69
CA TYR A 79 5.85 -3.26 13.40
C TYR A 79 6.21 -1.96 12.69
N ILE A 80 6.94 -2.07 11.59
CA ILE A 80 7.53 -0.95 10.84
C ILE A 80 6.54 0.18 10.50
N PRO A 81 5.28 -0.08 10.07
CA PRO A 81 4.32 1.00 9.76
C PRO A 81 4.09 1.98 10.92
N TYR A 82 4.23 1.51 12.17
CA TYR A 82 4.04 2.31 13.40
C TYR A 82 5.36 2.80 14.00
N THR A 83 6.41 2.83 13.20
CA THR A 83 7.74 3.34 13.59
C THR A 83 8.19 4.40 12.59
N ASN A 84 9.21 5.16 12.96
CA ASN A 84 9.87 6.13 12.07
C ASN A 84 10.89 5.48 11.09
N ARG A 85 11.08 4.16 11.14
CA ARG A 85 12.01 3.42 10.29
C ARG A 85 11.49 3.36 8.86
N ARG A 86 12.41 3.21 7.88
CA ARG A 86 12.06 2.97 6.49
C ARG A 86 11.16 1.74 6.34
N LEU A 87 10.08 1.87 5.57
CA LEU A 87 9.22 0.78 5.16
C LEU A 87 9.58 0.41 3.72
N LEU A 88 10.05 -0.83 3.53
CA LEU A 88 10.51 -1.31 2.23
C LEU A 88 9.33 -1.54 1.27
N TRP A 89 9.64 -1.62 -0.03
CA TRP A 89 8.68 -1.88 -1.08
C TRP A 89 7.79 -3.09 -0.78
N HIS A 90 6.48 -2.90 -0.89
CA HIS A 90 5.49 -3.95 -0.66
C HIS A 90 4.12 -3.57 -1.27
N THR A 91 3.24 -4.55 -1.37
CA THR A 91 1.80 -4.36 -1.47
C THR A 91 1.16 -4.65 -0.12
N ASP A 92 0.08 -3.94 0.25
CA ASP A 92 -0.59 -4.23 1.52
C ASP A 92 -1.20 -5.63 1.50
N GLY A 93 -1.16 -6.32 2.65
CA GLY A 93 -1.72 -7.65 2.80
C GLY A 93 -1.00 -8.76 2.02
N TYR A 94 0.26 -8.58 1.63
CA TYR A 94 1.04 -9.59 0.90
C TYR A 94 1.13 -10.94 1.63
N TYR A 95 0.82 -10.96 2.91
CA TYR A 95 0.80 -12.12 3.80
C TYR A 95 -0.60 -12.72 3.99
N ASN A 96 -1.64 -12.13 3.42
CA ASN A 96 -3.01 -12.61 3.53
C ASN A 96 -3.27 -13.79 2.59
N PRO A 97 -4.20 -14.69 2.95
CA PRO A 97 -4.71 -15.67 2.01
C PRO A 97 -5.47 -14.99 0.86
N PRO A 98 -5.61 -15.65 -0.30
CA PRO A 98 -6.25 -15.07 -1.49
C PRO A 98 -7.65 -14.49 -1.24
N GLN A 99 -8.43 -15.09 -0.33
CA GLN A 99 -9.79 -14.66 0.02
C GLN A 99 -9.82 -13.34 0.82
N GLN A 100 -8.69 -12.97 1.41
CA GLN A 100 -8.51 -11.72 2.18
C GLN A 100 -7.53 -10.77 1.49
N ARG A 101 -7.40 -10.90 0.16
CA ARG A 101 -6.56 -10.01 -0.65
C ARG A 101 -6.99 -8.56 -0.47
N ILE A 102 -6.01 -7.69 -0.28
CA ILE A 102 -6.26 -6.26 -0.28
C ILE A 102 -6.37 -5.78 -1.72
N GLY A 103 -7.52 -5.25 -2.09
CA GLY A 103 -7.80 -4.68 -3.42
C GLY A 103 -7.47 -3.20 -3.51
N ALA A 104 -7.71 -2.44 -2.43
CA ALA A 104 -7.43 -1.01 -2.37
C ALA A 104 -7.01 -0.57 -0.97
N PHE A 105 -6.35 0.58 -0.89
CA PHE A 105 -6.18 1.29 0.36
C PHE A 105 -6.28 2.81 0.18
N ILE A 106 -6.61 3.49 1.28
CA ILE A 106 -6.63 4.95 1.38
C ILE A 106 -5.64 5.37 2.44
N LEU A 107 -4.81 6.37 2.13
CA LEU A 107 -4.03 7.13 3.10
C LEU A 107 -4.59 8.54 3.19
N HIS A 108 -4.74 9.07 4.40
CA HIS A 108 -5.05 10.47 4.65
C HIS A 108 -4.07 11.06 5.66
N CYS A 109 -3.35 12.09 5.27
CA CYS A 109 -2.37 12.74 6.12
C CYS A 109 -3.05 13.80 6.98
N VAL A 110 -3.12 13.55 8.28
CA VAL A 110 -3.56 14.54 9.28
C VAL A 110 -2.44 15.51 9.60
N ARG A 111 -1.25 14.98 9.89
CA ARG A 111 -0.02 15.72 10.16
C ARG A 111 1.17 15.02 9.51
N PRO A 112 2.01 15.74 8.75
CA PRO A 112 3.27 15.19 8.24
C PRO A 112 4.31 15.07 9.37
N ALA A 113 5.38 14.33 9.11
CA ALA A 113 6.59 14.36 9.93
C ALA A 113 7.31 15.72 9.79
N ALA A 114 8.27 16.03 10.66
CA ALA A 114 9.13 17.21 10.49
C ALA A 114 10.04 17.07 9.25
N ALA A 115 10.62 15.88 9.06
CA ALA A 115 11.46 15.57 7.90
C ALA A 115 11.28 14.13 7.46
N GLY A 116 11.48 13.83 6.17
CA GLY A 116 11.31 12.50 5.59
C GLY A 116 9.84 12.09 5.46
N GLY A 117 9.59 10.78 5.37
CA GLY A 117 8.24 10.22 5.25
C GLY A 117 7.69 10.28 3.83
N GLU A 118 8.56 10.47 2.82
CA GLU A 118 8.20 10.37 1.40
C GLU A 118 7.71 8.97 1.09
N ASN A 119 6.65 8.89 0.30
CA ASN A 119 6.15 7.66 -0.28
C ASN A 119 6.61 7.57 -1.74
N ARG A 120 7.03 6.38 -2.16
CA ARG A 120 7.21 6.06 -3.56
C ARG A 120 6.19 5.00 -3.94
N LEU A 121 5.60 5.16 -5.12
CA LEU A 121 4.54 4.28 -5.63
C LEU A 121 4.87 3.86 -7.05
N LEU A 122 4.61 2.59 -7.35
CA LEU A 122 4.75 2.03 -8.68
C LEU A 122 3.51 1.19 -9.00
N ASP A 123 2.87 1.50 -10.12
CA ASP A 123 1.75 0.70 -10.62
C ASP A 123 2.19 -0.74 -10.89
N PRO A 124 1.50 -1.76 -10.33
CA PRO A 124 1.79 -3.17 -10.60
C PRO A 124 1.73 -3.55 -12.08
N GLU A 125 0.88 -2.91 -12.87
CA GLU A 125 0.78 -3.16 -14.31
C GLU A 125 2.04 -2.67 -15.05
N ILE A 126 2.58 -1.53 -14.65
CA ILE A 126 3.87 -1.05 -15.15
C ILE A 126 5.00 -1.99 -14.75
N ALA A 127 5.04 -2.45 -13.50
CA ALA A 127 6.03 -3.43 -13.06
C ALA A 127 5.95 -4.74 -13.89
N TYR A 128 4.73 -5.21 -14.17
CA TYR A 128 4.49 -6.37 -15.02
C TYR A 128 4.99 -6.14 -16.45
N ILE A 129 4.66 -4.98 -17.05
CA ILE A 129 5.09 -4.62 -18.42
C ILE A 129 6.63 -4.59 -18.52
N LEU A 130 7.29 -3.92 -17.57
CA LEU A 130 8.76 -3.82 -17.57
C LEU A 130 9.44 -5.19 -17.44
N LEU A 131 8.89 -6.08 -16.62
CA LEU A 131 9.38 -7.46 -16.49
C LEU A 131 9.16 -8.25 -17.79
N ARG A 132 7.95 -8.17 -18.38
CA ARG A 132 7.59 -8.87 -19.61
C ARG A 132 8.46 -8.41 -20.80
N ASP A 133 8.69 -7.12 -20.91
CA ASP A 133 9.44 -6.54 -22.03
C ASP A 133 10.95 -6.81 -21.93
N ALA A 134 11.44 -7.02 -20.68
CA ALA A 134 12.82 -7.49 -20.47
C ALA A 134 12.99 -8.97 -20.81
N ASP A 135 12.09 -9.82 -20.32
CA ASP A 135 12.03 -11.25 -20.61
C ASP A 135 10.65 -11.81 -20.22
N PRO A 136 9.84 -12.34 -21.16
CA PRO A 136 8.54 -12.94 -20.86
C PRO A 136 8.61 -14.09 -19.83
N GLU A 137 9.74 -14.78 -19.70
CA GLU A 137 9.91 -15.82 -18.68
C GLU A 137 9.89 -15.24 -17.27
N TYR A 138 10.20 -13.95 -17.06
CA TYR A 138 10.12 -13.31 -15.75
C TYR A 138 8.68 -13.26 -15.24
N VAL A 139 7.74 -12.79 -16.05
CA VAL A 139 6.33 -12.74 -15.62
C VAL A 139 5.74 -14.14 -15.48
N LYS A 140 6.16 -15.09 -16.30
CA LYS A 140 5.75 -16.50 -16.20
C LYS A 140 6.25 -17.11 -14.89
N ALA A 141 7.52 -16.90 -14.53
CA ALA A 141 8.10 -17.39 -13.28
C ALA A 141 7.43 -16.78 -12.05
N LEU A 142 7.16 -15.46 -12.07
CA LEU A 142 6.50 -14.75 -10.98
C LEU A 142 4.98 -15.01 -10.91
N SER A 143 4.36 -15.54 -11.96
CA SER A 143 2.95 -15.98 -11.97
C SER A 143 2.78 -17.45 -11.59
N ALA A 144 3.86 -18.18 -11.34
CA ALA A 144 3.78 -19.58 -10.88
C ALA A 144 3.12 -19.67 -9.51
N ARG A 145 2.31 -20.72 -9.30
CA ARG A 145 1.53 -20.93 -8.05
C ARG A 145 2.38 -21.06 -6.80
N ASP A 146 3.67 -21.34 -6.96
CA ASP A 146 4.66 -21.51 -5.90
C ASP A 146 5.82 -20.49 -6.01
N ALA A 147 5.61 -19.39 -6.74
CA ALA A 147 6.66 -18.38 -6.98
C ALA A 147 7.22 -17.78 -5.68
N MET A 148 6.35 -17.55 -4.71
CA MET A 148 6.68 -16.86 -3.47
C MET A 148 5.95 -17.47 -2.28
N THR A 149 6.69 -17.77 -1.20
CA THR A 149 6.11 -18.16 0.10
C THR A 149 6.39 -17.07 1.13
N ILE A 150 5.38 -16.63 1.83
CA ILE A 150 5.51 -15.84 3.05
C ILE A 150 5.44 -16.81 4.23
N PRO A 151 6.51 -16.99 5.01
CA PRO A 151 6.54 -17.94 6.13
C PRO A 151 5.46 -17.67 7.17
N ALA A 152 5.11 -18.68 7.94
CA ALA A 152 4.25 -18.54 9.10
C ALA A 152 4.81 -17.47 10.07
N ASN A 153 3.92 -16.82 10.77
CA ASN A 153 4.28 -15.98 11.91
C ASN A 153 3.70 -16.62 13.17
N GLU A 154 4.55 -17.14 14.03
CA GLU A 154 4.19 -17.80 15.28
C GLU A 154 4.73 -17.03 16.50
N GLU A 155 5.60 -16.03 16.26
CA GLU A 155 6.27 -15.28 17.32
C GLU A 155 5.35 -14.31 18.08
N ASP A 156 4.29 -13.83 17.43
CA ASP A 156 3.31 -12.91 18.03
C ASP A 156 1.90 -13.50 17.90
N ALA A 157 1.36 -13.97 19.02
CA ALA A 157 0.02 -14.58 19.06
C ALA A 157 -1.08 -13.66 18.50
N ALA A 158 -0.94 -12.33 18.64
CA ALA A 158 -1.91 -11.36 18.13
C ALA A 158 -1.84 -11.19 16.58
N ALA A 159 -0.74 -11.62 15.98
CA ALA A 159 -0.50 -11.58 14.54
C ALA A 159 -0.11 -12.95 13.97
N ALA A 160 -0.43 -14.02 14.71
CA ALA A 160 -0.19 -15.40 14.28
C ALA A 160 -0.92 -15.67 12.95
N ARG A 161 -0.23 -16.28 12.00
CA ARG A 161 -0.78 -16.64 10.70
C ARG A 161 0.00 -17.79 10.09
N PRO A 162 -0.66 -18.68 9.31
CA PRO A 162 0.01 -19.74 8.58
C PRO A 162 0.88 -19.17 7.44
N ALA A 163 1.77 -19.99 6.92
CA ALA A 163 2.51 -19.69 5.71
C ALA A 163 1.55 -19.50 4.52
N GLN A 164 1.91 -18.61 3.61
CA GLN A 164 1.12 -18.30 2.41
C GLN A 164 1.99 -18.45 1.16
N THR A 165 1.80 -19.52 0.41
CA THR A 165 2.45 -19.75 -0.88
C THR A 165 1.54 -19.33 -2.03
N GLY A 166 2.10 -18.71 -3.07
CA GLY A 166 1.34 -18.32 -4.24
C GLY A 166 2.14 -17.44 -5.21
N PRO A 167 1.48 -16.98 -6.27
CA PRO A 167 2.13 -16.12 -7.28
C PRO A 167 2.41 -14.72 -6.74
N VAL A 168 3.36 -14.04 -7.39
CA VAL A 168 3.54 -12.59 -7.28
C VAL A 168 2.45 -11.87 -8.10
N PHE A 169 2.27 -12.30 -9.36
CA PHE A 169 1.22 -11.77 -10.23
C PHE A 169 0.10 -12.79 -10.41
N ALA A 170 -1.13 -12.34 -10.20
CA ALA A 170 -2.34 -13.11 -10.46
C ALA A 170 -3.37 -12.25 -11.19
N THR A 171 -4.13 -12.85 -12.08
CA THR A 171 -5.25 -12.18 -12.75
C THR A 171 -6.56 -12.72 -12.18
N ASP A 172 -7.45 -11.81 -11.82
CA ASP A 172 -8.78 -12.11 -11.34
C ASP A 172 -9.79 -11.22 -12.06
N ALA A 173 -10.79 -11.83 -12.73
CA ALA A 173 -11.79 -11.13 -13.55
C ALA A 173 -11.18 -10.06 -14.49
N GLY A 174 -10.04 -10.38 -15.15
CA GLY A 174 -9.35 -9.48 -16.05
C GLY A 174 -8.50 -8.39 -15.40
N THR A 175 -8.43 -8.38 -14.07
CA THR A 175 -7.67 -7.38 -13.30
C THR A 175 -6.37 -8.00 -12.76
N LEU A 176 -5.24 -7.33 -12.98
CA LEU A 176 -3.95 -7.75 -12.43
C LEU A 176 -3.89 -7.42 -10.94
N HIS A 177 -3.44 -8.39 -10.16
CA HIS A 177 -3.09 -8.23 -8.75
C HIS A 177 -1.63 -8.60 -8.54
N MET A 178 -0.94 -7.79 -7.73
CA MET A 178 0.43 -8.07 -7.33
C MET A 178 0.51 -8.31 -5.83
N ARG A 179 1.24 -9.35 -5.43
CA ARG A 179 1.59 -9.69 -4.06
C ARG A 179 3.11 -9.64 -3.92
N TYR A 180 3.64 -8.70 -3.12
CA TYR A 180 5.08 -8.50 -3.06
C TYR A 180 5.53 -7.90 -1.72
N THR A 181 6.73 -8.26 -1.29
CA THR A 181 7.48 -7.56 -0.25
C THR A 181 8.98 -7.67 -0.51
N ALA A 182 9.72 -6.58 -0.32
CA ALA A 182 11.17 -6.56 -0.37
C ALA A 182 11.85 -6.95 0.97
N ARG A 183 11.06 -7.43 1.96
CA ARG A 183 11.59 -7.86 3.27
C ARG A 183 12.16 -9.28 3.17
N THR A 184 13.47 -9.41 3.09
CA THR A 184 14.16 -10.70 2.92
C THR A 184 13.87 -11.73 4.02
N ARG A 185 13.59 -11.28 5.25
CA ARG A 185 13.21 -12.17 6.37
C ARG A 185 11.78 -12.73 6.28
N SER A 186 10.95 -12.20 5.39
CA SER A 186 9.54 -12.52 5.32
C SER A 186 9.15 -13.10 3.97
N ILE A 187 10.11 -13.68 3.25
CA ILE A 187 9.88 -14.18 1.90
C ILE A 187 10.84 -15.30 1.55
N GLU A 188 10.29 -16.35 0.97
CA GLU A 188 11.03 -17.44 0.36
C GLU A 188 10.62 -17.51 -1.11
N TRP A 189 11.59 -17.48 -2.00
CA TRP A 189 11.39 -17.56 -3.42
C TRP A 189 11.50 -19.00 -3.92
N ARG A 190 10.72 -19.36 -4.94
CA ARG A 190 10.92 -20.60 -5.67
C ARG A 190 12.38 -20.71 -6.15
N GLN A 191 13.00 -21.85 -5.86
CA GLN A 191 14.42 -22.08 -6.12
C GLN A 191 14.66 -22.54 -7.57
N ASN A 192 14.56 -21.58 -8.52
CA ASN A 192 14.98 -21.76 -9.89
C ASN A 192 15.61 -20.49 -10.47
N GLU A 193 16.30 -20.60 -11.59
CA GLU A 193 17.02 -19.51 -12.22
C GLU A 193 16.10 -18.39 -12.70
N ALA A 194 14.99 -18.74 -13.37
CA ALA A 194 14.05 -17.75 -13.90
C ALA A 194 13.40 -16.90 -12.81
N THR A 195 13.00 -17.51 -11.67
CA THR A 195 12.44 -16.76 -10.54
C THR A 195 13.49 -15.84 -9.94
N ARG A 196 14.73 -16.31 -9.77
CA ARG A 196 15.83 -15.49 -9.22
C ARG A 196 16.12 -14.30 -10.13
N ALA A 197 16.27 -14.53 -11.43
CA ALA A 197 16.53 -13.48 -12.41
C ALA A 197 15.40 -12.43 -12.44
N ALA A 198 14.14 -12.88 -12.38
CA ALA A 198 12.97 -12.00 -12.33
C ALA A 198 12.94 -11.13 -11.06
N VAL A 199 13.23 -11.72 -9.91
CA VAL A 199 13.30 -11.01 -8.61
C VAL A 199 14.43 -9.99 -8.60
N ASP A 200 15.60 -10.35 -9.13
CA ASP A 200 16.76 -9.46 -9.23
C ASP A 200 16.45 -8.30 -10.19
N PHE A 201 15.76 -8.56 -11.30
CA PHE A 201 15.36 -7.51 -12.24
C PHE A 201 14.35 -6.55 -11.60
N LEU A 202 13.31 -7.07 -10.95
CA LEU A 202 12.35 -6.25 -10.19
C LEU A 202 13.04 -5.43 -9.10
N GLY A 203 13.99 -6.03 -8.39
CA GLY A 203 14.81 -5.37 -7.39
C GLY A 203 15.58 -4.16 -7.96
N ARG A 204 16.13 -4.27 -9.17
CA ARG A 204 16.81 -3.15 -9.86
C ARG A 204 15.83 -2.03 -10.23
N ILE A 205 14.63 -2.35 -10.74
CA ILE A 205 13.59 -1.34 -11.01
C ILE A 205 13.26 -0.55 -9.74
N LEU A 206 13.05 -1.25 -8.63
CA LEU A 206 12.63 -0.66 -7.35
C LEU A 206 13.75 0.10 -6.63
N ALA A 207 15.01 -0.22 -6.89
CA ALA A 207 16.18 0.46 -6.33
C ALA A 207 16.63 1.67 -7.16
N GLY A 208 16.32 1.69 -8.46
CA GLY A 208 16.73 2.73 -9.40
C GLY A 208 15.80 3.94 -9.44
N ASP A 209 16.22 4.94 -10.23
CA ASP A 209 15.42 6.15 -10.54
C ASP A 209 14.54 5.89 -11.76
N SER A 210 13.60 4.97 -11.63
CA SER A 210 12.66 4.67 -12.70
C SER A 210 11.70 5.84 -12.92
N PRO A 211 11.50 6.30 -14.18
CA PRO A 211 10.56 7.38 -14.49
C PRO A 211 9.11 7.00 -14.21
N HIS A 212 8.84 5.73 -13.96
CA HIS A 212 7.51 5.21 -13.62
C HIS A 212 7.24 5.17 -12.11
N VAL A 213 8.23 5.48 -11.28
CA VAL A 213 8.06 5.58 -9.83
C VAL A 213 7.57 6.99 -9.49
N PHE A 214 6.35 7.07 -9.00
CA PHE A 214 5.79 8.31 -8.51
C PHE A 214 6.23 8.53 -7.06
N GLN A 215 6.80 9.68 -6.75
CA GLN A 215 7.29 10.04 -5.43
C GLN A 215 6.55 11.27 -4.90
N LEU A 216 6.08 11.20 -3.65
CA LEU A 216 5.45 12.32 -2.98
C LEU A 216 5.63 12.25 -1.47
N ARG A 217 5.66 13.40 -0.84
CA ARG A 217 5.48 13.58 0.60
C ARG A 217 4.11 14.18 0.84
N LEU A 218 3.25 13.48 1.55
CA LEU A 218 1.92 13.98 1.87
C LEU A 218 1.98 15.15 2.84
N SER A 219 1.37 16.27 2.47
CA SER A 219 1.07 17.39 3.36
C SER A 219 -0.22 17.14 4.13
N ALA A 220 -0.46 17.91 5.20
CA ALA A 220 -1.71 17.84 5.95
C ALA A 220 -2.92 18.12 5.04
N GLY A 221 -3.96 17.31 5.13
CA GLY A 221 -5.16 17.36 4.27
C GLY A 221 -5.01 16.63 2.93
N GLN A 222 -3.82 16.14 2.59
CA GLN A 222 -3.60 15.33 1.39
C GLN A 222 -3.80 13.84 1.66
N GLY A 223 -4.14 13.10 0.63
CA GLY A 223 -4.28 11.65 0.70
C GLY A 223 -4.05 10.95 -0.63
N ILE A 224 -3.98 9.64 -0.55
CA ILE A 224 -3.85 8.72 -1.67
C ILE A 224 -5.01 7.75 -1.62
N VAL A 225 -5.65 7.54 -2.76
CA VAL A 225 -6.54 6.40 -3.02
C VAL A 225 -5.84 5.53 -4.05
N CYS A 226 -5.68 4.24 -3.79
CA CYS A 226 -5.02 3.38 -4.77
C CYS A 226 -5.49 1.92 -4.73
N ASN A 227 -5.34 1.25 -5.86
CA ASN A 227 -5.63 -0.17 -6.06
C ASN A 227 -4.45 -1.04 -5.64
N ASN A 228 -4.03 -0.90 -4.38
CA ASN A 228 -2.95 -1.66 -3.75
C ASN A 228 -1.64 -1.69 -4.55
N VAL A 229 -1.23 -0.52 -5.06
CA VAL A 229 0.02 -0.39 -5.80
C VAL A 229 1.24 -0.76 -4.96
N LEU A 230 2.35 -1.12 -5.61
CA LEU A 230 3.65 -1.22 -4.94
C LEU A 230 3.99 0.12 -4.30
N HIS A 231 4.40 0.09 -3.05
CA HIS A 231 4.79 1.31 -2.35
C HIS A 231 5.86 1.07 -1.28
N ASP A 232 6.59 2.12 -0.98
CA ASP A 232 7.50 2.21 0.16
C ASP A 232 7.32 3.55 0.88
N ARG A 233 8.03 3.72 1.98
CA ARG A 233 8.11 4.99 2.71
C ARG A 233 9.52 5.17 3.24
N SER A 234 10.12 6.35 3.02
CA SER A 234 11.40 6.72 3.63
C SER A 234 11.30 6.74 5.17
N ALA A 235 12.43 6.65 5.84
CA ALA A 235 12.49 6.98 7.27
C ALA A 235 12.07 8.43 7.48
N PHE A 236 11.63 8.77 8.69
CA PHE A 236 11.22 10.13 9.03
C PHE A 236 11.66 10.52 10.45
N THR A 237 11.64 11.81 10.70
CA THR A 237 11.87 12.40 12.02
C THR A 237 10.66 13.24 12.41
N ASP A 238 10.15 13.03 13.60
CA ASP A 238 9.11 13.85 14.20
C ASP A 238 9.76 14.95 15.05
N ASP A 239 9.06 16.08 15.17
CA ASP A 239 9.37 17.16 16.12
C ASP A 239 8.10 17.52 16.92
N PRO A 240 7.83 16.80 18.01
CA PRO A 240 6.63 17.06 18.83
C PRO A 240 6.58 18.47 19.41
N ALA A 241 7.72 19.11 19.64
CA ALA A 241 7.78 20.48 20.17
C ALA A 241 7.20 21.50 19.18
N SER A 242 7.37 21.25 17.87
CA SER A 242 6.77 22.05 16.79
C SER A 242 5.40 21.53 16.34
N GLY A 243 4.83 20.53 16.99
CA GLY A 243 3.56 19.89 16.57
C GLY A 243 3.67 19.01 15.32
N LEU A 244 4.88 18.76 14.84
CA LEU A 244 5.17 17.98 13.64
C LEU A 244 5.44 16.50 14.01
N ASN A 245 4.47 15.87 14.61
CA ASN A 245 4.45 14.43 14.87
C ASN A 245 3.50 13.77 13.87
N ARG A 246 4.07 12.89 13.04
CA ARG A 246 3.37 12.27 11.93
C ARG A 246 2.12 11.49 12.39
N LEU A 247 0.98 11.78 11.75
CA LEU A 247 -0.24 11.01 11.84
C LEU A 247 -0.84 10.84 10.46
N VAL A 248 -0.95 9.59 10.00
CA VAL A 248 -1.61 9.23 8.74
C VAL A 248 -2.65 8.15 9.04
N TYR A 249 -3.89 8.36 8.64
CA TYR A 249 -4.90 7.31 8.67
C TYR A 249 -4.76 6.41 7.46
N ARG A 250 -4.87 5.09 7.69
CA ARG A 250 -4.90 4.09 6.63
C ARG A 250 -6.14 3.21 6.77
N ALA A 251 -6.96 3.22 5.73
CA ALA A 251 -8.05 2.26 5.54
C ALA A 251 -7.66 1.28 4.43
N ARG A 252 -7.84 -0.04 4.66
CA ARG A 252 -7.58 -1.09 3.67
C ARG A 252 -8.88 -1.80 3.35
N TYR A 253 -9.06 -2.16 2.09
CA TYR A 253 -10.30 -2.78 1.59
C TYR A 253 -9.98 -4.01 0.77
N THR A 254 -10.86 -5.01 0.82
CA THR A 254 -10.80 -6.14 -0.12
C THR A 254 -11.38 -5.77 -1.48
N ASP A 255 -12.23 -4.75 -1.53
CA ASP A 255 -12.72 -4.16 -2.77
C ASP A 255 -11.61 -3.40 -3.50
N ARG A 256 -11.92 -3.05 -4.76
CA ARG A 256 -11.07 -2.27 -5.65
C ARG A 256 -11.85 -1.07 -6.18
N VAL A 257 -11.17 0.06 -6.37
CA VAL A 257 -11.76 1.21 -7.08
C VAL A 257 -11.84 0.85 -8.55
N VAL A 258 -13.05 0.86 -9.09
CA VAL A 258 -13.32 0.58 -10.51
C VAL A 258 -13.93 1.80 -11.17
N ASN A 259 -13.69 1.97 -12.48
CA ASN A 259 -14.47 2.89 -13.28
C ASN A 259 -15.92 2.38 -13.34
N ALA A 260 -16.86 3.28 -13.05
CA ALA A 260 -18.28 2.99 -13.16
C ALA A 260 -18.70 3.02 -14.64
#